data_ab724c7aa459cf759ae65abbf667a5d8
#
_entry.id   ab724c7aa459cf759ae65abbf667a5d8
#
_cell.length_a   1.000
_cell.length_b   1.000
_cell.length_c   1.000
_cell.angle_alpha   90.00
_cell.angle_beta   90.00
_cell.angle_gamma   90.00
#
_symmetry.space_group_name_H-M   'P 1'
#
loop_
_entity.id
_entity.type
_entity.pdbx_description
1 polymer ?
#
loop_
_entity_poly.entity_id
_entity_poly.type
_entity_poly.pdbx_seq_one_letter_code
_entity_poly.pdbx_strand_id
1 'polypeptide(L)'
;MEFTRRHLLTCAATAPALALTTGNAWAATSGIYTEDGIAVDGTDVVAYFTQNAPVAGNADITHDYMGATWRFVSAENRDAFAADPAAYAPQYGGYCAYAVSEGYTASTVPEAWSIVDGKLYLNYSTGVKGRWEQDIPGRISAADANWPKVLE
;
A
#
# COMPACT_ATOMS: atom_id res chain seq x y z
N MET A 1 -44.36 -36.03 62.37
CA MET A 1 -44.68 -35.02 61.37
C MET A 1 -43.53 -34.05 61.38
N GLU A 2 -42.60 -34.15 60.42
CA GLU A 2 -41.41 -33.36 60.40
C GLU A 2 -41.40 -32.44 59.17
N PHE A 3 -41.26 -31.16 59.38
CA PHE A 3 -41.13 -30.18 58.31
C PHE A 3 -39.65 -29.97 57.98
N THR A 4 -39.28 -30.41 56.80
CA THR A 4 -37.92 -30.26 56.33
C THR A 4 -37.76 -28.84 55.71
N ARG A 5 -36.90 -28.02 56.29
CA ARG A 5 -36.52 -26.72 55.76
C ARG A 5 -35.58 -26.86 54.59
N ARG A 6 -36.01 -26.44 53.41
CA ARG A 6 -35.18 -26.30 52.22
C ARG A 6 -34.37 -25.01 52.35
N HIS A 7 -33.04 -25.13 52.42
CA HIS A 7 -32.13 -24.04 52.30
C HIS A 7 -31.97 -23.68 50.79
N LEU A 8 -32.39 -22.48 50.45
CA LEU A 8 -32.11 -21.86 49.15
C LEU A 8 -30.71 -21.28 49.21
N LEU A 9 -29.77 -21.90 48.49
CA LEU A 9 -28.44 -21.35 48.21
C LEU A 9 -28.57 -20.42 47.00
N THR A 10 -28.46 -19.13 47.24
CA THR A 10 -28.31 -18.10 46.22
C THR A 10 -26.86 -18.08 45.78
N CYS A 11 -26.59 -18.62 44.60
CA CYS A 11 -25.30 -18.44 43.97
C CYS A 11 -25.23 -17.07 43.29
N ALA A 12 -24.48 -16.15 43.92
CA ALA A 12 -24.11 -14.90 43.27
C ALA A 12 -23.09 -15.18 42.19
N ALA A 13 -23.51 -15.09 40.94
CA ALA A 13 -22.60 -15.16 39.80
C ALA A 13 -21.96 -13.76 39.62
N THR A 14 -20.72 -13.65 40.03
CA THR A 14 -19.88 -12.51 39.71
C THR A 14 -19.35 -12.70 38.29
N ALA A 15 -19.91 -11.98 37.34
CA ALA A 15 -19.37 -11.91 35.98
C ALA A 15 -18.09 -11.07 35.97
N PRO A 16 -16.98 -11.55 35.40
CA PRO A 16 -15.81 -10.70 35.22
C PRO A 16 -16.12 -9.66 34.15
N ALA A 17 -16.01 -8.39 34.49
CA ALA A 17 -16.04 -7.31 33.52
C ALA A 17 -14.80 -7.45 32.62
N LEU A 18 -15.00 -7.85 31.34
CA LEU A 18 -13.96 -7.72 30.34
C LEU A 18 -13.74 -6.22 30.10
N ALA A 19 -12.63 -5.70 30.61
CA ALA A 19 -12.14 -4.39 30.23
C ALA A 19 -11.72 -4.50 28.75
N LEU A 20 -12.55 -3.95 27.87
CA LEU A 20 -12.16 -3.68 26.49
C LEU A 20 -11.11 -2.57 26.53
N THR A 21 -9.85 -2.96 26.50
CA THR A 21 -8.77 -2.02 26.23
C THR A 21 -8.91 -1.61 24.77
N THR A 22 -9.53 -0.45 24.52
CA THR A 22 -9.43 0.22 23.24
C THR A 22 -8.00 0.71 23.10
N GLY A 23 -7.11 -0.20 22.67
CA GLY A 23 -5.79 0.19 22.18
C GLY A 23 -6.03 1.08 20.97
N ASN A 24 -5.53 2.30 20.98
CA ASN A 24 -5.39 3.11 19.78
C ASN A 24 -4.40 2.36 18.88
N ALA A 25 -4.92 1.49 18.03
CA ALA A 25 -4.15 0.96 16.93
C ALA A 25 -3.93 2.16 15.99
N TRP A 26 -2.74 2.72 16.01
CA TRP A 26 -2.28 3.62 14.97
C TRP A 26 -2.36 2.79 13.68
N ALA A 27 -3.22 3.21 12.76
CA ALA A 27 -3.34 2.51 11.48
C ALA A 27 -1.98 2.59 10.79
N ALA A 28 -1.35 1.42 10.55
CA ALA A 28 -0.11 1.35 9.79
C ALA A 28 -0.34 1.94 8.40
N THR A 29 0.65 2.64 7.86
CA THR A 29 0.61 3.14 6.50
C THR A 29 0.42 1.97 5.54
N SER A 30 -0.47 2.12 4.55
CA SER A 30 -0.72 1.07 3.55
C SER A 30 0.58 0.73 2.80
N GLY A 31 0.78 -0.55 2.48
CA GLY A 31 1.91 -1.00 1.66
C GLY A 31 1.84 -0.55 0.19
N ILE A 32 0.69 -0.03 -0.24
CA ILE A 32 0.49 0.57 -1.56
C ILE A 32 -0.01 2.00 -1.39
N TYR A 33 0.59 2.95 -2.12
CA TYR A 33 0.09 4.31 -2.21
C TYR A 33 -1.26 4.31 -2.94
N THR A 34 -2.28 4.79 -2.24
CA THR A 34 -3.64 4.86 -2.78
C THR A 34 -4.28 6.20 -2.43
N GLU A 35 -5.15 6.66 -3.32
CA GLU A 35 -6.18 7.65 -3.02
C GLU A 35 -7.55 7.00 -3.24
N ASP A 36 -8.42 7.09 -2.24
CA ASP A 36 -9.74 6.44 -2.24
C ASP A 36 -9.69 4.93 -2.59
N GLY A 37 -8.61 4.24 -2.17
CA GLY A 37 -8.39 2.82 -2.45
C GLY A 37 -7.87 2.51 -3.85
N ILE A 38 -7.66 3.52 -4.70
CA ILE A 38 -7.12 3.36 -6.05
C ILE A 38 -5.60 3.54 -6.03
N ALA A 39 -4.89 2.54 -6.53
CA ALA A 39 -3.44 2.54 -6.57
C ALA A 39 -2.90 3.58 -7.58
N VAL A 40 -1.86 4.28 -7.18
CA VAL A 40 -1.03 5.16 -8.02
C VAL A 40 -1.84 6.07 -8.95
N ASP A 41 -2.82 6.77 -8.38
CA ASP A 41 -3.70 7.72 -9.08
C ASP A 41 -4.50 7.11 -10.26
N GLY A 42 -4.71 5.79 -10.26
CA GLY A 42 -5.41 5.10 -11.32
C GLY A 42 -4.63 4.97 -12.63
N THR A 43 -3.30 5.12 -12.59
CA THR A 43 -2.43 4.99 -13.75
C THR A 43 -2.21 3.52 -14.08
N ASP A 44 -2.19 3.18 -15.37
CA ASP A 44 -1.85 1.84 -15.85
C ASP A 44 -0.33 1.60 -15.75
N VAL A 45 0.08 0.81 -14.76
CA VAL A 45 1.51 0.57 -14.51
C VAL A 45 2.17 -0.29 -15.60
N VAL A 46 1.42 -1.10 -16.33
CA VAL A 46 1.94 -1.87 -17.46
C VAL A 46 2.32 -0.97 -18.63
N ALA A 47 1.57 0.11 -18.84
CA ALA A 47 1.81 1.06 -19.92
C ALA A 47 3.17 1.77 -19.82
N TYR A 48 3.72 1.97 -18.62
CA TYR A 48 5.08 2.49 -18.48
C TYR A 48 6.13 1.61 -19.20
N PHE A 49 5.94 0.29 -19.16
CA PHE A 49 6.85 -0.67 -19.78
C PHE A 49 6.57 -0.88 -21.26
N THR A 50 5.30 -0.86 -21.66
CA THR A 50 4.90 -1.18 -23.05
C THR A 50 4.77 0.05 -23.94
N GLN A 51 4.39 1.19 -23.40
CA GLN A 51 4.15 2.44 -24.12
C GLN A 51 5.17 3.54 -23.78
N ASN A 52 6.00 3.31 -22.75
CA ASN A 52 7.01 4.26 -22.29
C ASN A 52 6.41 5.66 -21.95
N ALA A 53 5.23 5.65 -21.35
CA ALA A 53 4.49 6.85 -21.01
C ALA A 53 3.52 6.60 -19.85
N PRO A 54 3.16 7.65 -19.06
CA PRO A 54 2.04 7.57 -18.14
C PRO A 54 0.73 7.52 -18.92
N VAL A 55 -0.07 6.49 -18.66
CA VAL A 55 -1.38 6.31 -19.30
C VAL A 55 -2.43 6.08 -18.22
N ALA A 56 -3.47 6.88 -18.22
CA ALA A 56 -4.58 6.71 -17.29
C ALA A 56 -5.30 5.39 -17.56
N GLY A 57 -5.54 4.62 -16.48
CA GLY A 57 -6.35 3.41 -16.57
C GLY A 57 -7.84 3.74 -16.64
N ASN A 58 -8.63 2.75 -17.07
CA ASN A 58 -10.07 2.81 -17.10
C ASN A 58 -10.63 2.30 -15.78
N ALA A 59 -11.59 3.01 -15.20
CA ALA A 59 -12.24 2.60 -13.94
C ALA A 59 -12.98 1.25 -14.03
N ASP A 60 -13.35 0.80 -15.23
CA ASP A 60 -14.05 -0.46 -15.46
C ASP A 60 -13.10 -1.64 -15.75
N ILE A 61 -11.81 -1.39 -15.90
CA ILE A 61 -10.79 -2.41 -16.18
C ILE A 61 -9.81 -2.44 -15.01
N THR A 62 -10.08 -3.27 -14.03
CA THR A 62 -9.39 -3.27 -12.74
C THR A 62 -8.88 -4.66 -12.35
N HIS A 63 -7.91 -4.67 -11.44
CA HIS A 63 -7.46 -5.84 -10.71
C HIS A 63 -7.10 -5.42 -9.29
N ASP A 64 -7.54 -6.20 -8.30
CA ASP A 64 -7.21 -5.96 -6.90
C ASP A 64 -5.91 -6.67 -6.55
N TYR A 65 -4.97 -5.94 -5.96
CA TYR A 65 -3.69 -6.47 -5.54
C TYR A 65 -3.17 -5.71 -4.32
N MET A 66 -2.73 -6.45 -3.29
CA MET A 66 -2.23 -5.91 -2.03
C MET A 66 -3.16 -4.88 -1.37
N GLY A 67 -4.47 -5.16 -1.40
CA GLY A 67 -5.48 -4.31 -0.76
C GLY A 67 -5.82 -3.02 -1.51
N ALA A 68 -5.35 -2.84 -2.73
CA ALA A 68 -5.60 -1.69 -3.58
C ALA A 68 -6.26 -2.11 -4.90
N THR A 69 -7.04 -1.22 -5.48
CA THR A 69 -7.62 -1.40 -6.81
C THR A 69 -6.73 -0.73 -7.85
N TRP A 70 -6.22 -1.54 -8.77
CA TRP A 70 -5.36 -1.08 -9.86
C TRP A 70 -6.18 -0.94 -11.14
N ARG A 71 -5.95 0.13 -11.90
CA ARG A 71 -6.67 0.43 -13.14
C ARG A 71 -5.78 0.26 -14.34
N PHE A 72 -6.37 -0.23 -15.44
CA PHE A 72 -5.66 -0.52 -16.69
C PHE A 72 -6.39 0.04 -17.89
N VAL A 73 -5.65 0.42 -18.93
CA VAL A 73 -6.22 0.96 -20.17
C VAL A 73 -6.86 -0.13 -21.03
N SER A 74 -6.46 -1.38 -20.83
CA SER A 74 -6.97 -2.54 -21.58
C SER A 74 -7.06 -3.79 -20.72
N ALA A 75 -7.89 -4.74 -21.15
CA ALA A 75 -7.94 -6.07 -20.53
C ALA A 75 -6.62 -6.82 -20.68
N GLU A 76 -5.90 -6.63 -21.78
CA GLU A 76 -4.58 -7.21 -21.99
C GLU A 76 -3.58 -6.77 -20.93
N ASN A 77 -3.50 -5.46 -20.65
CA ASN A 77 -2.60 -4.93 -19.62
C ASN A 77 -3.01 -5.42 -18.23
N ARG A 78 -4.31 -5.44 -17.92
CA ARG A 78 -4.82 -5.99 -16.65
C ARG A 78 -4.39 -7.44 -16.47
N ASP A 79 -4.53 -8.26 -17.50
CA ASP A 79 -4.22 -9.68 -17.45
C ASP A 79 -2.71 -9.92 -17.32
N ALA A 80 -1.89 -9.10 -18.00
CA ALA A 80 -0.44 -9.12 -17.82
C ALA A 80 -0.02 -8.79 -16.39
N PHE A 81 -0.63 -7.77 -15.79
CA PHE A 81 -0.39 -7.43 -14.38
C PHE A 81 -0.83 -8.55 -13.44
N ALA A 82 -2.02 -9.10 -13.63
CA ALA A 82 -2.55 -10.18 -12.79
C ALA A 82 -1.68 -11.44 -12.83
N ALA A 83 -1.04 -11.72 -13.97
CA ALA A 83 -0.15 -12.87 -14.13
C ALA A 83 1.18 -12.70 -13.37
N ASP A 84 1.71 -11.48 -13.28
CA ASP A 84 2.96 -11.15 -12.59
C ASP A 84 2.96 -9.70 -12.08
N PRO A 85 2.26 -9.42 -10.98
CA PRO A 85 2.17 -8.06 -10.46
C PRO A 85 3.52 -7.45 -10.10
N ALA A 86 4.44 -8.25 -9.58
CA ALA A 86 5.76 -7.78 -9.15
C ALA A 86 6.62 -7.26 -10.32
N ALA A 87 6.37 -7.73 -11.54
CA ALA A 87 7.07 -7.25 -12.73
C ALA A 87 6.69 -5.81 -13.12
N TYR A 88 5.50 -5.34 -12.73
CA TYR A 88 4.95 -4.06 -13.17
C TYR A 88 4.67 -3.08 -12.03
N ALA A 89 4.39 -3.58 -10.82
CA ALA A 89 4.13 -2.72 -9.68
C ALA A 89 5.34 -1.83 -9.40
N PRO A 90 5.13 -0.53 -9.11
CA PRO A 90 6.23 0.35 -8.76
C PRO A 90 6.90 -0.09 -7.45
N GLN A 91 8.18 0.19 -7.34
CA GLN A 91 8.93 -0.05 -6.14
C GLN A 91 8.36 0.78 -4.98
N TYR A 92 8.54 0.30 -3.76
CA TYR A 92 8.06 0.97 -2.54
C TYR A 92 6.54 1.21 -2.52
N GLY A 93 5.79 0.27 -3.10
CA GLY A 93 4.33 0.36 -3.17
C GLY A 93 3.79 1.54 -3.98
N GLY A 94 4.61 2.21 -4.78
CA GLY A 94 4.23 3.41 -5.51
C GLY A 94 4.40 4.70 -4.70
N TYR A 95 4.94 4.64 -3.49
CA TYR A 95 5.37 5.84 -2.76
C TYR A 95 6.59 6.47 -3.40
N CYS A 96 6.80 7.75 -3.11
CA CYS A 96 7.92 8.53 -3.64
C CYS A 96 9.26 7.88 -3.30
N ALA A 97 10.02 7.46 -4.32
CA ALA A 97 11.31 6.80 -4.15
C ALA A 97 12.33 7.71 -3.43
N TYR A 98 12.31 9.02 -3.70
CA TYR A 98 13.14 9.98 -2.98
C TYR A 98 12.79 10.02 -1.49
N ALA A 99 11.49 10.13 -1.15
CA ALA A 99 11.03 10.17 0.23
C ALA A 99 11.42 8.89 0.99
N VAL A 100 11.23 7.72 0.40
CA VAL A 100 11.62 6.45 1.03
C VAL A 100 13.14 6.40 1.26
N SER A 101 13.95 6.93 0.34
CA SER A 101 15.40 7.05 0.55
C SER A 101 15.77 7.93 1.73
N GLU A 102 14.93 8.91 2.08
CA GLU A 102 15.10 9.80 3.23
C GLU A 102 14.43 9.26 4.52
N GLY A 103 13.72 8.13 4.45
CA GLY A 103 13.12 7.47 5.60
C GLY A 103 11.67 7.85 5.89
N TYR A 104 10.93 8.35 4.92
CA TYR A 104 9.50 8.64 5.05
C TYR A 104 8.73 8.28 3.76
N THR A 105 7.41 8.39 3.79
CA THR A 105 6.55 8.17 2.63
C THR A 105 5.97 9.49 2.13
N ALA A 106 5.76 9.59 0.83
CA ALA A 106 5.05 10.69 0.19
C ALA A 106 4.27 10.16 -1.02
N SER A 107 3.23 10.90 -1.41
CA SER A 107 2.48 10.65 -2.63
C SER A 107 3.35 10.79 -3.87
N THR A 108 2.84 10.32 -4.99
CA THR A 108 3.53 10.39 -6.29
C THR A 108 2.60 10.91 -7.37
N VAL A 109 3.17 11.35 -8.47
CA VAL A 109 2.44 11.74 -9.66
C VAL A 109 2.85 10.87 -10.85
N PRO A 110 1.95 10.59 -11.80
CA PRO A 110 2.23 9.69 -12.91
C PRO A 110 3.40 10.13 -13.81
N GLU A 111 3.61 11.44 -13.95
CA GLU A 111 4.65 12.01 -14.81
C GLU A 111 6.06 11.88 -14.23
N ALA A 112 6.19 11.69 -12.92
CA ALA A 112 7.48 11.61 -12.23
C ALA A 112 7.98 10.16 -12.13
N TRP A 113 8.03 9.47 -13.23
CA TRP A 113 8.38 8.05 -13.35
C TRP A 113 9.78 7.83 -13.92
N SER A 114 10.38 6.71 -13.57
CA SER A 114 11.62 6.19 -14.17
C SER A 114 11.61 4.67 -14.13
N ILE A 115 12.16 4.05 -15.16
CA ILE A 115 12.46 2.61 -15.16
C ILE A 115 13.97 2.45 -15.08
N VAL A 116 14.45 1.75 -14.05
CA VAL A 116 15.85 1.46 -13.82
C VAL A 116 16.01 -0.04 -13.58
N ASP A 117 16.83 -0.69 -14.36
CA ASP A 117 17.04 -2.14 -14.28
C ASP A 117 15.73 -2.96 -14.32
N GLY A 118 14.79 -2.54 -15.16
CA GLY A 118 13.50 -3.19 -15.34
C GLY A 118 12.49 -2.94 -14.20
N LYS A 119 12.76 -2.03 -13.29
CA LYS A 119 11.90 -1.67 -12.15
C LYS A 119 11.37 -0.27 -12.30
N LEU A 120 10.09 -0.09 -11.98
CA LEU A 120 9.41 1.20 -12.01
C LEU A 120 9.58 1.93 -10.68
N TYR A 121 9.98 3.19 -10.76
CA TYR A 121 10.09 4.12 -9.64
C TYR A 121 9.23 5.34 -9.90
N LEU A 122 8.49 5.77 -8.88
CA LEU A 122 7.68 6.99 -8.92
C LEU A 122 8.20 8.00 -7.90
N ASN A 123 8.03 9.27 -8.19
CA ASN A 123 8.43 10.37 -7.31
C ASN A 123 7.29 11.37 -7.11
N TYR A 124 7.41 12.19 -6.06
CA TYR A 124 6.42 13.18 -5.66
C TYR A 124 6.10 14.20 -6.75
N SER A 125 7.10 14.60 -7.50
CA SER A 125 7.00 15.58 -8.58
C SER A 125 8.14 15.39 -9.57
N THR A 126 8.04 16.01 -10.73
CA THR A 126 9.15 16.02 -11.71
C THR A 126 10.40 16.71 -11.17
N GLY A 127 10.24 17.72 -10.31
CA GLY A 127 11.37 18.36 -9.64
C GLY A 127 12.06 17.45 -8.63
N VAL A 128 11.29 16.67 -7.86
CA VAL A 128 11.84 15.66 -6.93
C VAL A 128 12.46 14.51 -7.69
N LYS A 129 11.86 14.07 -8.80
CA LYS A 129 12.47 13.11 -9.71
C LYS A 129 13.87 13.57 -10.16
N GLY A 130 14.00 14.83 -10.56
CA GLY A 130 15.29 15.40 -10.96
C GLY A 130 16.35 15.34 -9.85
N ARG A 131 15.95 15.53 -8.59
CA ARG A 131 16.85 15.35 -7.42
C ARG A 131 17.21 13.88 -7.21
N TRP A 132 16.26 12.99 -7.35
CA TRP A 132 16.47 11.54 -7.24
C TRP A 132 17.45 11.04 -8.32
N GLU A 133 17.34 11.57 -9.53
CA GLU A 133 18.20 11.21 -10.66
C GLU A 133 19.66 11.64 -10.49
N GLN A 134 19.97 12.57 -9.58
CA GLN A 134 21.35 12.99 -9.31
C GLN A 134 22.21 11.88 -8.69
N ASP A 135 21.60 10.92 -8.00
CA ASP A 135 22.29 9.76 -7.41
C ASP A 135 21.35 8.57 -7.34
N ILE A 136 20.96 8.02 -8.47
CA ILE A 136 20.04 6.89 -8.56
C ILE A 136 20.53 5.69 -7.73
N PRO A 137 21.78 5.21 -7.85
CA PRO A 137 22.24 4.06 -7.09
C PRO A 137 22.19 4.28 -5.57
N GLY A 138 22.63 5.45 -5.11
CA GLY A 138 22.60 5.80 -3.69
C GLY A 138 21.19 5.93 -3.15
N ARG A 139 20.28 6.53 -3.92
CA ARG A 139 18.86 6.65 -3.56
C ARG A 139 18.16 5.30 -3.48
N ILE A 140 18.37 4.43 -4.45
CA ILE A 140 17.81 3.07 -4.44
C ILE A 140 18.35 2.27 -3.25
N SER A 141 19.66 2.31 -3.00
CA SER A 141 20.27 1.60 -1.88
C SER A 141 19.69 2.06 -0.54
N ALA A 142 19.55 3.37 -0.33
CA ALA A 142 18.97 3.93 0.90
C ALA A 142 17.49 3.58 1.04
N ALA A 143 16.71 3.67 -0.04
CA ALA A 143 15.30 3.32 -0.03
C ALA A 143 15.08 1.82 0.24
N ASP A 144 15.87 0.95 -0.36
CA ASP A 144 15.80 -0.49 -0.11
C ASP A 144 16.10 -0.85 1.36
N ALA A 145 17.01 -0.11 2.00
CA ALA A 145 17.31 -0.28 3.43
C ALA A 145 16.18 0.22 4.33
N ASN A 146 15.43 1.23 3.91
CA ASN A 146 14.32 1.81 4.67
C ASN A 146 12.99 1.10 4.44
N TRP A 147 12.82 0.45 3.29
CA TRP A 147 11.58 -0.25 2.96
C TRP A 147 11.55 -1.67 3.55
N PRO A 148 10.45 -2.15 4.15
CA PRO A 148 9.16 -1.46 4.34
C PRO A 148 9.04 -0.72 5.70
N LYS A 149 10.09 -0.53 6.46
CA LYS A 149 10.07 0.05 7.81
C LYS A 149 9.45 1.45 7.87
N VAL A 150 9.52 2.20 6.78
CA VAL A 150 8.89 3.54 6.65
C VAL A 150 7.37 3.51 6.78
N LEU A 151 6.75 2.33 6.75
CA LEU A 151 5.31 2.15 6.92
C LEU A 151 4.88 2.02 8.39
N GLU A 152 5.84 1.82 9.31
CA GLU A 152 5.63 1.71 10.74
C GLU A 152 5.59 3.12 11.38
#